data_d3590e1a60deb3a981460f65931141d2
#
_entry.id   d3590e1a60deb3a981460f65931141d2
#
_cell.length_a   1.000
_cell.length_b   1.000
_cell.length_c   1.000
_cell.angle_alpha   90.00
_cell.angle_beta   90.00
_cell.angle_gamma   90.00
#
_symmetry.space_group_name_H-M   'P 1'
#
loop_
_entity.id
_entity.type
_entity.pdbx_description
1 polymer ?
#
loop_
_entity_poly.entity_id
_entity_poly.type
_entity_poly.pdbx_seq_one_letter_code
_entity_poly.pdbx_strand_id
1 'polypeptide(L)'
;GDVTPSGKMTDTWAKDYYDYPGAEVSSYKSGDLMKEKYEEGIFVGYRYFDTFEVPVRYSFGYGMSYTDFEIRTDDIKVSGRGMMNPKVSVTVTVTNTGDTYAGKEVVQIYASCPQGRLVKEFRRLAGFGKTKLLAPKESQTMTITFPLYQLTSYEEESASWILEPGMYGIWIGNDLN
;
A
#
# COMPACT_ATOMS: atom_id res chain seq x y z
N GLY A 1 9.24 3.47 -26.53
CA GLY A 1 9.00 2.08 -26.81
C GLY A 1 10.18 1.15 -26.63
N ASP A 2 11.38 1.66 -26.28
CA ASP A 2 12.58 0.80 -26.20
C ASP A 2 12.70 0.02 -24.89
N VAL A 3 12.02 0.49 -23.85
CA VAL A 3 12.03 -0.14 -22.51
C VAL A 3 10.62 -0.19 -21.97
N THR A 4 10.23 -1.35 -21.44
CA THR A 4 8.95 -1.53 -20.76
C THR A 4 8.92 -0.68 -19.48
N PRO A 5 7.94 0.24 -19.31
CA PRO A 5 7.80 1.00 -18.09
C PRO A 5 7.48 0.08 -16.91
N SER A 6 7.95 0.44 -15.73
CA SER A 6 7.74 -0.32 -14.50
C SER A 6 7.74 0.58 -13.25
N GLY A 7 7.52 1.88 -13.46
CA GLY A 7 7.27 2.83 -12.39
C GLY A 7 5.85 2.69 -11.86
N LYS A 8 5.67 2.88 -10.55
CA LYS A 8 4.37 2.91 -9.89
C LYS A 8 4.12 4.28 -9.29
N MET A 9 2.89 4.75 -9.34
CA MET A 9 2.50 5.99 -8.69
C MET A 9 2.59 5.84 -7.17
N THR A 10 3.19 6.81 -6.55
CA THR A 10 3.32 6.90 -5.08
C THR A 10 2.27 7.81 -4.46
N ASP A 11 1.25 8.13 -5.23
CA ASP A 11 0.12 8.95 -4.83
C ASP A 11 -1.17 8.42 -5.47
N THR A 12 -2.31 8.88 -4.95
CA THR A 12 -3.64 8.58 -5.48
C THR A 12 -4.17 9.81 -6.18
N TRP A 13 -4.65 9.64 -7.41
CA TRP A 13 -5.27 10.73 -8.15
C TRP A 13 -6.79 10.64 -8.07
N ALA A 14 -7.38 11.60 -7.40
CA ALA A 14 -8.82 11.77 -7.34
C ALA A 14 -9.42 12.06 -8.73
N LYS A 15 -10.72 11.89 -8.88
CA LYS A 15 -11.45 12.29 -10.08
C LYS A 15 -11.67 13.78 -10.11
N ASP A 16 -11.93 14.40 -8.95
CA ASP A 16 -12.10 15.83 -8.77
C ASP A 16 -11.23 16.34 -7.61
N TYR A 17 -10.89 17.61 -7.62
CA TYR A 17 -10.14 18.25 -6.53
C TYR A 17 -10.87 18.15 -5.19
N TYR A 18 -12.18 18.25 -5.20
CA TYR A 18 -13.00 18.20 -3.98
C TYR A 18 -13.17 16.79 -3.40
N ASP A 19 -12.70 15.77 -4.10
CA ASP A 19 -12.65 14.41 -3.56
C ASP A 19 -11.49 14.22 -2.55
N TYR A 20 -10.50 15.14 -2.51
CA TYR A 20 -9.41 15.08 -1.55
C TYR A 20 -9.87 15.50 -0.14
N PRO A 21 -9.44 14.79 0.92
CA PRO A 21 -9.70 15.25 2.29
C PRO A 21 -9.04 16.61 2.51
N GLY A 22 -9.74 17.51 3.18
CA GLY A 22 -9.25 18.86 3.43
C GLY A 22 -9.31 19.84 2.26
N ALA A 23 -9.86 19.46 1.09
CA ALA A 23 -9.97 20.35 -0.08
C ALA A 23 -10.69 21.67 0.20
N GLU A 24 -11.67 21.67 1.11
CA GLU A 24 -12.44 22.86 1.48
C GLU A 24 -11.71 23.77 2.49
N VAL A 25 -10.73 23.23 3.22
CA VAL A 25 -10.05 23.93 4.33
C VAL A 25 -8.61 24.33 4.00
N SER A 26 -8.14 24.08 2.77
CA SER A 26 -6.81 24.52 2.34
C SER A 26 -6.72 26.06 2.35
N SER A 27 -5.57 26.60 2.70
CA SER A 27 -5.33 28.00 3.06
C SER A 27 -5.94 29.03 2.10
N TYR A 28 -5.76 28.87 0.81
CA TYR A 28 -6.32 29.79 -0.19
C TYR A 28 -7.83 29.67 -0.33
N LYS A 29 -8.43 28.53 0.01
CA LYS A 29 -9.87 28.28 -0.02
C LYS A 29 -10.55 28.79 1.26
N SER A 30 -9.92 28.62 2.40
CA SER A 30 -10.42 29.12 3.68
C SER A 30 -10.39 30.65 3.79
N GLY A 31 -9.67 31.34 2.89
CA GLY A 31 -9.46 32.77 2.94
C GLY A 31 -8.47 33.25 4.00
N ASP A 32 -7.88 32.36 4.77
CA ASP A 32 -6.86 32.66 5.76
C ASP A 32 -5.52 32.03 5.34
N LEU A 33 -4.70 32.83 4.65
CA LEU A 33 -3.38 32.41 4.16
C LEU A 33 -2.34 32.20 5.29
N MET A 34 -2.69 32.54 6.53
CA MET A 34 -1.79 32.42 7.68
C MET A 34 -2.05 31.14 8.49
N LYS A 35 -3.10 30.40 8.16
CA LYS A 35 -3.48 29.17 8.86
C LYS A 35 -3.81 28.07 7.89
N GLU A 36 -3.19 26.92 8.11
CA GLU A 36 -3.50 25.66 7.45
C GLU A 36 -4.03 24.68 8.48
N LYS A 37 -5.15 24.00 8.16
CA LYS A 37 -5.72 22.99 9.02
C LYS A 37 -5.51 21.61 8.41
N TYR A 38 -4.93 20.71 9.20
CA TYR A 38 -4.74 19.30 8.87
C TYR A 38 -5.78 18.49 9.63
N GLU A 39 -6.95 18.29 9.04
CA GLU A 39 -8.11 17.65 9.70
C GLU A 39 -8.25 16.17 9.35
N GLU A 40 -7.49 15.69 8.36
CA GLU A 40 -7.56 14.32 7.84
C GLU A 40 -7.04 13.24 8.79
N GLY A 41 -6.25 13.60 9.81
CA GLY A 41 -5.67 12.66 10.77
C GLY A 41 -4.83 11.58 10.09
N ILE A 42 -5.15 10.30 10.32
CA ILE A 42 -4.44 9.17 9.70
C ILE A 42 -4.87 8.91 8.25
N PHE A 43 -5.99 9.53 7.80
CA PHE A 43 -6.59 9.29 6.50
C PHE A 43 -6.00 10.20 5.43
N VAL A 44 -4.71 10.05 5.17
CA VAL A 44 -3.96 10.79 4.15
C VAL A 44 -3.75 9.94 2.91
N GLY A 45 -3.94 10.54 1.72
CA GLY A 45 -3.71 9.88 0.44
C GLY A 45 -4.58 8.63 0.26
N TYR A 46 -3.99 7.53 -0.21
CA TYR A 46 -4.72 6.29 -0.47
C TYR A 46 -5.50 5.75 0.75
N ARG A 47 -5.04 6.02 1.97
CA ARG A 47 -5.73 5.58 3.19
C ARG A 47 -7.13 6.16 3.29
N TYR A 48 -7.30 7.40 2.87
CA TYR A 48 -8.61 8.05 2.78
C TYR A 48 -9.47 7.38 1.69
N PHE A 49 -8.98 7.38 0.46
CA PHE A 49 -9.76 6.89 -0.68
C PHE A 49 -10.17 5.42 -0.53
N ASP A 50 -9.26 4.59 -0.03
CA ASP A 50 -9.49 3.16 0.19
C ASP A 50 -10.42 2.88 1.38
N THR A 51 -10.31 3.65 2.48
CA THR A 51 -11.14 3.46 3.67
C THR A 51 -12.58 3.92 3.47
N PHE A 52 -12.77 5.02 2.75
CA PHE A 52 -14.10 5.60 2.52
C PHE A 52 -14.67 5.25 1.14
N GLU A 53 -14.03 4.34 0.42
CA GLU A 53 -14.46 3.88 -0.90
C GLU A 53 -14.70 5.01 -1.90
N VAL A 54 -13.88 6.08 -1.82
CA VAL A 54 -13.97 7.23 -2.72
C VAL A 54 -13.39 6.85 -4.08
N PRO A 55 -14.16 6.93 -5.18
CA PRO A 55 -13.68 6.54 -6.49
C PRO A 55 -12.53 7.41 -6.99
N VAL A 56 -11.45 6.80 -7.45
CA VAL A 56 -10.25 7.50 -7.92
C VAL A 56 -10.09 7.43 -9.43
N ARG A 57 -9.25 8.30 -9.99
CA ARG A 57 -8.83 8.23 -11.40
C ARG A 57 -7.69 7.24 -11.56
N TYR A 58 -6.70 7.31 -10.67
CA TYR A 58 -5.57 6.37 -10.59
C TYR A 58 -5.32 6.03 -9.13
N SER A 59 -5.28 4.75 -8.83
CA SER A 59 -5.00 4.26 -7.48
C SER A 59 -3.53 4.43 -7.11
N PHE A 60 -3.24 4.41 -5.82
CA PHE A 60 -1.88 4.26 -5.34
C PHE A 60 -1.28 2.94 -5.88
N GLY A 61 -0.07 3.01 -6.39
CA GLY A 61 0.59 1.86 -7.00
C GLY A 61 0.25 1.64 -8.47
N TYR A 62 -0.67 2.41 -9.06
CA TYR A 62 -0.97 2.31 -10.49
C TYR A 62 0.30 2.49 -11.33
N GLY A 63 0.43 1.73 -12.40
CA GLY A 63 1.53 1.83 -13.35
C GLY A 63 1.20 1.16 -14.67
N MET A 64 1.82 1.64 -15.73
CA MET A 64 1.68 1.08 -17.07
C MET A 64 2.82 0.10 -17.37
N SER A 65 2.53 -0.88 -18.20
CA SER A 65 3.51 -1.83 -18.71
C SER A 65 3.15 -2.21 -20.16
N TYR A 66 4.10 -2.74 -20.93
CA TYR A 66 3.86 -3.33 -22.25
C TYR A 66 3.64 -4.86 -22.18
N THR A 67 3.63 -5.41 -20.96
CA THR A 67 3.40 -6.82 -20.70
C THR A 67 2.58 -6.97 -19.43
N ASP A 68 1.96 -8.12 -19.23
CA ASP A 68 1.13 -8.43 -18.07
C ASP A 68 1.86 -9.36 -17.11
N PHE A 69 1.49 -9.29 -15.84
CA PHE A 69 2.08 -10.11 -14.78
C PHE A 69 0.99 -10.78 -13.95
N GLU A 70 1.25 -12.03 -13.59
CA GLU A 70 0.51 -12.76 -12.59
C GLU A 70 1.31 -12.78 -11.28
N ILE A 71 0.64 -12.50 -10.17
CA ILE A 71 1.22 -12.58 -8.82
C ILE A 71 0.48 -13.68 -8.07
N ARG A 72 1.21 -14.73 -7.70
CA ARG A 72 0.69 -15.84 -6.91
C ARG A 72 1.32 -15.82 -5.52
N THR A 73 0.50 -15.90 -4.48
CA THR A 73 0.97 -16.05 -3.11
C THR A 73 1.35 -17.51 -2.84
N ASP A 74 2.58 -17.74 -2.40
CA ASP A 74 3.08 -19.08 -2.10
C ASP A 74 3.04 -19.38 -0.60
N ASP A 75 3.39 -18.38 0.25
CA ASP A 75 3.48 -18.60 1.70
C ASP A 75 3.41 -17.29 2.50
N ILE A 76 2.88 -17.35 3.71
CA ILE A 76 2.89 -16.24 4.68
C ILE A 76 3.32 -16.79 6.04
N LYS A 77 4.41 -16.27 6.59
CA LYS A 77 4.99 -16.68 7.86
C LYS A 77 5.14 -15.52 8.83
N VAL A 78 4.84 -15.79 10.08
CA VAL A 78 5.18 -14.89 11.21
C VAL A 78 6.31 -15.52 11.99
N SER A 79 7.42 -14.82 12.12
CA SER A 79 8.61 -15.25 12.85
C SER A 79 8.90 -14.33 14.04
N GLY A 80 9.68 -14.83 15.01
CA GLY A 80 10.10 -14.04 16.16
C GLY A 80 8.99 -13.70 17.16
N ARG A 81 7.93 -14.50 17.25
CA ARG A 81 6.88 -14.31 18.27
C ARG A 81 7.52 -14.34 19.67
N GLY A 82 7.20 -13.34 20.50
CA GLY A 82 7.79 -13.17 21.82
C GLY A 82 9.19 -12.52 21.84
N MET A 83 9.74 -12.18 20.68
CA MET A 83 10.99 -11.42 20.56
C MET A 83 10.72 -9.92 20.44
N MET A 84 11.77 -9.10 20.58
CA MET A 84 11.66 -7.62 20.49
C MET A 84 11.23 -7.12 19.10
N ASN A 85 11.42 -7.90 18.04
CA ASN A 85 11.11 -7.46 16.67
C ASN A 85 10.57 -8.61 15.81
N PRO A 86 9.32 -9.04 16.07
CA PRO A 86 8.68 -10.06 15.24
C PRO A 86 8.43 -9.53 13.83
N LYS A 87 8.48 -10.44 12.84
CA LYS A 87 8.37 -10.10 11.42
C LYS A 87 7.34 -10.97 10.71
N VAL A 88 6.72 -10.41 9.70
CA VAL A 88 5.92 -11.12 8.70
C VAL A 88 6.74 -11.24 7.43
N SER A 89 6.81 -12.44 6.87
CA SER A 89 7.42 -12.72 5.57
C SER A 89 6.35 -13.26 4.62
N VAL A 90 6.23 -12.64 3.47
CA VAL A 90 5.30 -13.05 2.41
C VAL A 90 6.13 -13.49 1.21
N THR A 91 5.96 -14.73 0.79
CA THR A 91 6.62 -15.28 -0.39
C THR A 91 5.63 -15.32 -1.54
N VAL A 92 6.02 -14.76 -2.67
CA VAL A 92 5.23 -14.70 -3.89
C VAL A 92 6.03 -15.14 -5.09
N THR A 93 5.35 -15.72 -6.08
CA THR A 93 5.88 -15.96 -7.41
C THR A 93 5.22 -15.00 -8.39
N VAL A 94 6.03 -14.22 -9.09
CA VAL A 94 5.62 -13.28 -10.14
C VAL A 94 6.01 -13.85 -11.49
N THR A 95 5.05 -13.96 -12.40
CA THR A 95 5.24 -14.48 -13.76
C THR A 95 4.90 -13.38 -14.78
N ASN A 96 5.80 -13.11 -15.71
CA ASN A 96 5.47 -12.34 -16.90
C ASN A 96 4.60 -13.21 -17.82
N THR A 97 3.31 -12.89 -17.93
CA THR A 97 2.34 -13.67 -18.72
C THR A 97 2.29 -13.27 -20.19
N GLY A 98 2.92 -12.15 -20.57
CA GLY A 98 2.99 -11.70 -21.95
C GLY A 98 3.86 -12.58 -22.85
N ASP A 99 3.75 -12.35 -24.14
CA ASP A 99 4.43 -13.16 -25.16
C ASP A 99 5.60 -12.42 -25.82
N THR A 100 5.70 -11.09 -25.67
CA THR A 100 6.56 -10.27 -26.51
C THR A 100 7.59 -9.48 -25.73
N TYR A 101 7.20 -8.83 -24.64
CA TYR A 101 8.03 -7.87 -23.94
C TYR A 101 8.55 -8.38 -22.61
N ALA A 102 9.85 -8.18 -22.37
CA ALA A 102 10.38 -8.31 -21.02
C ALA A 102 9.97 -7.11 -20.16
N GLY A 103 9.75 -7.32 -18.88
CA GLY A 103 9.33 -6.27 -17.95
C GLY A 103 9.68 -6.57 -16.50
N LYS A 104 9.45 -5.57 -15.66
CA LYS A 104 9.58 -5.68 -14.20
C LYS A 104 8.25 -5.35 -13.56
N GLU A 105 7.91 -6.04 -12.48
CA GLU A 105 6.72 -5.73 -11.69
C GLU A 105 7.07 -5.39 -10.25
N VAL A 106 6.24 -4.54 -9.62
CA VAL A 106 6.33 -4.22 -8.20
C VAL A 106 5.21 -4.92 -7.46
N VAL A 107 5.58 -5.81 -6.56
CA VAL A 107 4.64 -6.43 -5.62
C VAL A 107 4.48 -5.54 -4.41
N GLN A 108 3.25 -5.24 -4.04
CA GLN A 108 2.87 -4.46 -2.88
C GLN A 108 2.10 -5.32 -1.91
N ILE A 109 2.45 -5.24 -0.63
CA ILE A 109 1.79 -5.98 0.44
C ILE A 109 1.13 -4.97 1.36
N TYR A 110 -0.18 -5.09 1.48
CA TYR A 110 -0.98 -4.29 2.38
C TYR A 110 -1.50 -5.14 3.53
N ALA A 111 -1.70 -4.53 4.67
CA ALA A 111 -2.27 -5.16 5.83
C ALA A 111 -3.51 -4.42 6.33
N SER A 112 -4.61 -5.14 6.54
CA SER A 112 -5.76 -4.69 7.31
C SER A 112 -5.57 -5.08 8.76
N CYS A 113 -5.61 -4.08 9.65
CA CYS A 113 -5.53 -4.32 11.08
C CYS A 113 -6.93 -4.53 11.69
N PRO A 114 -7.06 -5.30 12.78
CA PRO A 114 -8.34 -5.50 13.42
C PRO A 114 -8.94 -4.17 13.89
N GLN A 115 -10.20 -3.94 13.63
CA GLN A 115 -10.93 -2.82 14.20
C GLN A 115 -11.10 -3.05 15.70
N GLY A 116 -10.53 -2.16 16.48
CA GLY A 116 -10.50 -2.26 17.94
C GLY A 116 -10.79 -0.90 18.57
N ARG A 117 -10.06 -0.57 19.64
CA ARG A 117 -10.22 0.70 20.34
C ARG A 117 -9.67 1.89 19.54
N LEU A 118 -8.58 1.67 18.80
CA LEU A 118 -7.93 2.72 18.01
C LEU A 118 -8.51 2.78 16.60
N VAL A 119 -8.68 3.98 16.09
CA VAL A 119 -9.11 4.21 14.70
C VAL A 119 -8.03 3.76 13.75
N LYS A 120 -8.42 3.07 12.67
CA LYS A 120 -7.51 2.56 11.67
C LYS A 120 -8.07 2.76 10.26
N GLU A 121 -7.17 2.91 9.34
CA GLU A 121 -7.45 2.81 7.90
C GLU A 121 -7.84 1.37 7.51
N PHE A 122 -8.53 1.20 6.40
CA PHE A 122 -8.94 -0.11 5.89
C PHE A 122 -7.72 -1.02 5.64
N ARG A 123 -6.70 -0.51 4.95
CA ARG A 123 -5.42 -1.21 4.79
C ARG A 123 -4.25 -0.21 4.66
N ARG A 124 -3.09 -0.66 5.09
CA ARG A 124 -1.82 0.09 5.01
C ARG A 124 -0.76 -0.69 4.27
N LEU A 125 0.08 0.00 3.50
CA LEU A 125 1.24 -0.59 2.85
C LEU A 125 2.23 -1.05 3.92
N ALA A 126 2.45 -2.35 4.00
CA ALA A 126 3.35 -2.98 4.96
C ALA A 126 4.72 -3.33 4.37
N GLY A 127 4.77 -3.62 3.06
CA GLY A 127 6.00 -3.91 2.38
C GLY A 127 5.83 -3.90 0.86
N PHE A 128 6.94 -3.80 0.15
CA PHE A 128 6.95 -3.92 -1.30
C PHE A 128 8.28 -4.49 -1.79
N GLY A 129 8.27 -5.01 -3.00
CA GLY A 129 9.47 -5.48 -3.67
C GLY A 129 9.31 -5.42 -5.18
N LYS A 130 10.42 -5.28 -5.91
CA LYS A 130 10.44 -5.23 -7.36
C LYS A 130 11.19 -6.42 -7.92
N THR A 131 10.65 -7.04 -8.97
CA THR A 131 11.29 -8.14 -9.67
C THR A 131 12.54 -7.70 -10.42
N LYS A 132 13.42 -8.65 -10.75
CA LYS A 132 14.36 -8.48 -11.86
C LYS A 132 13.59 -8.28 -13.17
N LEU A 133 14.30 -8.00 -14.26
CA LEU A 133 13.71 -8.04 -15.59
C LEU A 133 13.32 -9.48 -15.92
N LEU A 134 12.04 -9.72 -16.16
CA LEU A 134 11.50 -11.03 -16.52
C LEU A 134 11.24 -11.07 -18.03
N ALA A 135 11.84 -12.04 -18.70
CA ALA A 135 11.52 -12.34 -20.08
C ALA A 135 10.06 -12.83 -20.21
N PRO A 136 9.46 -12.85 -21.41
CA PRO A 136 8.17 -13.47 -21.63
C PRO A 136 8.10 -14.88 -21.06
N LYS A 137 7.05 -15.19 -20.31
CA LYS A 137 6.82 -16.47 -19.59
C LYS A 137 7.82 -16.77 -18.46
N GLU A 138 8.77 -15.90 -18.18
CA GLU A 138 9.68 -16.08 -17.05
C GLU A 138 9.02 -15.76 -15.72
N SER A 139 9.40 -16.49 -14.67
CA SER A 139 8.92 -16.31 -13.31
C SER A 139 10.05 -16.01 -12.34
N GLN A 140 9.75 -15.32 -11.27
CA GLN A 140 10.63 -15.11 -10.13
C GLN A 140 9.87 -15.31 -8.83
N THR A 141 10.41 -16.13 -7.94
CA THR A 141 9.95 -16.18 -6.55
C THR A 141 10.75 -15.17 -5.73
N MET A 142 10.06 -14.42 -4.87
CA MET A 142 10.67 -13.44 -3.97
C MET A 142 9.95 -13.41 -2.63
N THR A 143 10.68 -13.07 -1.57
CA THR A 143 10.14 -12.93 -0.22
C THR A 143 10.25 -11.48 0.23
N ILE A 144 9.14 -10.89 0.60
CA ILE A 144 9.04 -9.53 1.14
C ILE A 144 8.78 -9.66 2.65
N THR A 145 9.61 -9.01 3.44
CA THR A 145 9.54 -9.09 4.91
C THR A 145 9.37 -7.71 5.52
N PHE A 146 8.46 -7.60 6.47
CA PHE A 146 8.23 -6.37 7.23
C PHE A 146 8.07 -6.66 8.73
N PRO A 147 8.47 -5.72 9.61
CA PRO A 147 8.31 -5.90 11.05
C PRO A 147 6.85 -5.70 11.46
N LEU A 148 6.39 -6.45 12.46
CA LEU A 148 5.03 -6.29 13.02
C LEU A 148 4.79 -4.87 13.58
N TYR A 149 5.84 -4.15 13.94
CA TYR A 149 5.76 -2.77 14.36
C TYR A 149 5.04 -1.86 13.33
N GLN A 150 5.17 -2.15 12.03
CA GLN A 150 4.46 -1.39 11.01
C GLN A 150 2.92 -1.51 11.07
N LEU A 151 2.42 -2.49 11.81
CA LEU A 151 0.99 -2.73 12.01
C LEU A 151 0.45 -2.12 13.30
N THR A 152 1.30 -1.44 14.07
CA THR A 152 0.88 -0.74 15.29
C THR A 152 0.14 0.55 14.96
N SER A 153 -0.72 0.99 15.86
CA SER A 153 -1.36 2.31 15.86
C SER A 153 -0.92 3.10 17.07
N TYR A 154 -0.76 4.41 16.92
CA TYR A 154 -0.35 5.26 18.02
C TYR A 154 -1.54 5.61 18.91
N GLU A 155 -1.36 5.49 20.21
CA GLU A 155 -2.32 5.89 21.22
C GLU A 155 -1.80 7.13 21.95
N GLU A 156 -2.54 8.21 21.89
CA GLU A 156 -2.14 9.51 22.43
C GLU A 156 -2.12 9.53 23.96
N GLU A 157 -3.11 8.88 24.62
CA GLU A 157 -3.21 8.88 26.09
C GLU A 157 -1.99 8.24 26.76
N SER A 158 -1.54 7.10 26.25
CA SER A 158 -0.36 6.40 26.78
C SER A 158 0.95 6.77 26.09
N ALA A 159 0.88 7.63 25.07
CA ALA A 159 2.00 7.98 24.18
C ALA A 159 2.76 6.74 23.67
N SER A 160 2.01 5.73 23.22
CA SER A 160 2.54 4.41 22.90
C SER A 160 2.06 3.88 21.57
N TRP A 161 2.90 3.08 20.91
CA TRP A 161 2.52 2.30 19.72
C TRP A 161 1.94 0.96 20.14
N ILE A 162 0.70 0.70 19.78
CA ILE A 162 -0.06 -0.48 20.21
C ILE A 162 -0.35 -1.40 19.02
N LEU A 163 -0.03 -2.67 19.19
CA LEU A 163 -0.48 -3.75 18.31
C LEU A 163 -1.72 -4.39 18.97
N GLU A 164 -2.90 -4.07 18.47
CA GLU A 164 -4.14 -4.59 19.03
C GLU A 164 -4.31 -6.09 18.67
N PRO A 165 -4.85 -6.89 19.61
CA PRO A 165 -5.13 -8.29 19.33
C PRO A 165 -6.28 -8.44 18.35
N GLY A 166 -6.22 -9.46 17.49
CA GLY A 166 -7.27 -9.74 16.53
C GLY A 166 -6.76 -10.38 15.24
N MET A 167 -7.63 -10.40 14.24
CA MET A 167 -7.33 -10.94 12.93
C MET A 167 -6.77 -9.84 12.03
N TYR A 168 -5.64 -10.13 11.37
CA TYR A 168 -4.99 -9.25 10.40
C TYR A 168 -5.17 -9.83 9.01
N GLY A 169 -5.66 -9.02 8.08
CA GLY A 169 -5.74 -9.39 6.66
C GLY A 169 -4.44 -9.02 5.93
N ILE A 170 -3.99 -9.87 5.00
CA ILE A 170 -2.87 -9.56 4.10
C ILE A 170 -3.39 -9.52 2.67
N TRP A 171 -3.15 -8.39 2.01
CA TRP A 171 -3.55 -8.12 0.64
C TRP A 171 -2.29 -7.99 -0.21
N ILE A 172 -2.26 -8.66 -1.36
CA ILE A 172 -1.08 -8.72 -2.21
C ILE A 172 -1.52 -8.38 -3.63
N GLY A 173 -0.84 -7.41 -4.22
CA GLY A 173 -1.13 -6.94 -5.57
C GLY A 173 -0.01 -6.08 -6.13
N ASN A 174 -0.28 -5.43 -7.22
CA ASN A 174 0.63 -4.47 -7.85
C ASN A 174 0.10 -3.03 -7.80
N ASP A 175 -1.12 -2.84 -7.29
CA ASP A 175 -1.76 -1.57 -6.95
C ASP A 175 -2.89 -1.80 -5.93
N LEU A 176 -3.70 -0.78 -5.67
CA LEU A 176 -4.85 -0.82 -4.75
C LEU A 176 -6.22 -1.04 -5.44
N ASN A 177 -6.22 -1.50 -6.68
CA ASN A 177 -7.48 -1.87 -7.34
C ASN A 177 -7.96 -3.25 -6.96
#